data_fd5aa5c612287d53cf3c73c07aeb133c
#
_entry.id   fd5aa5c612287d53cf3c73c07aeb133c
#
_cell.length_a   1.000
_cell.length_b   1.000
_cell.length_c   1.000
_cell.angle_alpha   90.00
_cell.angle_beta   90.00
_cell.angle_gamma   90.00
#
_symmetry.space_group_name_H-M   'P 1'
#
loop_
_entity.id
_entity.type
_entity.pdbx_description
1 polymer ?
#
loop_
_entity_poly.entity_id
_entity_poly.type
_entity_poly.pdbx_seq_one_letter_code
_entity_poly.pdbx_strand_id
1 'polypeptide(L)'
;MTSRSELAREPSTAIREADFVPDKIRHSPHPCGSQARSYQELRLSFAQASATGPRDENQDALRVVTPPAGLAASKGHLFAIADGVSHCADGGLAARLSLQALAADYYATPETWAVAQALDRLLISQNRWLQANGGGQPLLTTLTALVLRGRRFTLAHVGDCRLYRWHAGILDCLTQDHVWEQPGMQHVLKRALGLDQHLVVDYCDGELEAGQSFLLVSDGIWAALGDSAIQRLLEDAQSLQACADALVSAAHLAGSQDNASALLLQVDELPPASLGDALAQLDHWPAPPALRDDQEFEGWQVEGRLAQSRQSLIYRVRDRQNRPWLLKTLPPALRDSAEAAQALLLEEWFLRRVQGRYFPELHSLPQRQHLYYVMREYPGQTLEEHLKLNGPLNLPDWLDLAQRLLRGLGQLHRRNILHRDIKPENLHWADDGELRLLDFGLAYCPGLSQEDPHALPGTPSYLAPESFQGAAPEARQDLYAAGVTLYRLLCGHYPYGEIEAFQHPRFGTPAPASRYRPDVPTWLDDWLAKLIAAQPQQRFETAEECLLALEQGERQAPPRPRPLLEREPLRVWRGVALASLAINLGLLLWLLHGG
;
A
#
# COMPACT_ATOMS: atom_id res chain seq x y z
N MET A 1 -31.29 -54.84 -37.56
CA MET A 1 -29.84 -55.04 -37.38
C MET A 1 -29.34 -53.86 -36.56
N THR A 2 -29.33 -54.04 -35.26
CA THR A 2 -28.20 -54.18 -34.35
C THR A 2 -27.29 -52.94 -34.39
N SER A 3 -27.06 -52.20 -33.36
CA SER A 3 -26.71 -52.58 -31.98
C SER A 3 -26.85 -51.34 -31.07
N ARG A 4 -27.41 -51.58 -29.89
CA ARG A 4 -27.32 -50.74 -28.68
C ARG A 4 -25.89 -50.77 -28.14
N SER A 5 -25.38 -49.63 -27.67
CA SER A 5 -24.35 -49.61 -26.63
C SER A 5 -24.82 -48.74 -25.49
N GLU A 6 -25.08 -49.41 -24.39
CA GLU A 6 -25.27 -48.86 -23.05
C GLU A 6 -24.01 -48.09 -22.63
N LEU A 7 -24.19 -46.86 -22.14
CA LEU A 7 -23.20 -46.16 -21.33
C LEU A 7 -23.78 -46.03 -19.92
N ALA A 8 -23.11 -46.72 -19.03
CA ALA A 8 -23.40 -46.79 -17.63
C ALA A 8 -23.43 -45.40 -16.95
N ARG A 9 -24.45 -45.20 -16.12
CA ARG A 9 -24.51 -44.13 -15.13
C ARG A 9 -23.61 -44.49 -13.95
N GLU A 10 -22.56 -43.76 -13.71
CA GLU A 10 -21.86 -43.75 -12.43
C GLU A 10 -22.57 -42.84 -11.42
N PRO A 11 -22.61 -43.23 -10.13
CA PRO A 11 -23.36 -42.48 -9.13
C PRO A 11 -22.58 -41.26 -8.65
N SER A 12 -23.30 -40.14 -8.55
CA SER A 12 -22.94 -38.91 -7.86
C SER A 12 -22.33 -39.19 -6.49
N THR A 13 -21.04 -38.90 -6.33
CA THR A 13 -20.37 -38.88 -5.03
C THR A 13 -20.77 -37.61 -4.29
N ALA A 14 -21.60 -37.76 -3.29
CA ALA A 14 -21.89 -36.73 -2.30
C ALA A 14 -20.58 -36.30 -1.60
N ILE A 15 -20.19 -35.05 -1.73
CA ILE A 15 -19.12 -34.45 -0.95
C ILE A 15 -19.69 -34.25 0.46
N ARG A 16 -19.20 -35.07 1.40
CA ARG A 16 -19.45 -34.89 2.82
C ARG A 16 -18.77 -33.60 3.28
N GLU A 17 -19.52 -32.77 4.00
CA GLU A 17 -19.00 -31.69 4.83
C GLU A 17 -17.91 -32.24 5.75
N ALA A 18 -16.68 -31.81 5.56
CA ALA A 18 -15.58 -32.04 6.47
C ALA A 18 -15.47 -30.86 7.41
N ASP A 19 -15.70 -31.10 8.70
CA ASP A 19 -15.44 -30.23 9.82
C ASP A 19 -14.01 -29.69 9.76
N PHE A 20 -13.87 -28.39 9.53
CA PHE A 20 -12.60 -27.71 9.61
C PHE A 20 -12.37 -27.25 11.06
N VAL A 21 -11.77 -28.10 11.86
CA VAL A 21 -11.20 -27.75 13.17
C VAL A 21 -9.80 -27.21 12.93
N PRO A 22 -9.49 -25.99 13.35
CA PRO A 22 -8.12 -25.47 13.17
C PRO A 22 -7.17 -26.16 14.15
N ASP A 23 -6.21 -26.90 13.60
CA ASP A 23 -5.09 -27.48 14.34
C ASP A 23 -4.27 -26.41 15.04
N LYS A 24 -4.06 -26.60 16.34
CA LYS A 24 -3.14 -25.80 17.15
C LYS A 24 -1.71 -26.04 16.69
N ILE A 25 -1.15 -25.15 15.90
CA ILE A 25 0.28 -25.14 15.58
C ILE A 25 1.04 -24.70 16.84
N ARG A 26 1.73 -25.66 17.46
CA ARG A 26 2.72 -25.39 18.51
C ARG A 26 3.95 -24.75 17.87
N HIS A 27 4.19 -23.50 18.14
CA HIS A 27 5.46 -22.85 17.84
C HIS A 27 6.51 -23.22 18.88
N SER A 28 7.59 -23.87 18.44
CA SER A 28 8.84 -23.98 19.18
C SER A 28 9.59 -22.63 19.06
N PRO A 29 10.13 -22.06 20.12
CA PRO A 29 10.89 -20.81 20.04
C PRO A 29 12.32 -21.11 19.60
N HIS A 30 12.71 -20.67 18.43
CA HIS A 30 14.12 -20.44 18.11
C HIS A 30 14.48 -18.99 18.43
N PRO A 31 15.53 -18.70 19.20
CA PRO A 31 15.94 -17.37 19.53
C PRO A 31 16.83 -16.80 18.42
N CYS A 32 16.25 -15.99 17.55
CA CYS A 32 17.03 -15.07 16.74
C CYS A 32 16.58 -13.65 17.10
N GLY A 33 17.46 -12.92 17.80
CA GLY A 33 17.19 -11.58 18.30
C GLY A 33 17.03 -10.57 17.17
N SER A 34 15.81 -10.35 16.77
CA SER A 34 15.34 -9.10 16.18
C SER A 34 14.20 -8.64 17.09
N GLN A 35 14.34 -7.47 17.72
CA GLN A 35 13.23 -6.81 18.39
C GLN A 35 12.17 -6.53 17.31
N ALA A 36 11.24 -7.46 17.15
CA ALA A 36 10.00 -7.22 16.44
C ALA A 36 9.26 -6.14 17.23
N ARG A 37 9.26 -4.89 16.74
CA ARG A 37 8.40 -3.83 17.24
C ARG A 37 6.98 -4.34 17.05
N SER A 38 6.29 -4.60 18.16
CA SER A 38 4.87 -4.91 18.16
C SER A 38 4.15 -3.67 17.63
N TYR A 39 3.67 -3.73 16.38
CA TYR A 39 2.60 -2.85 15.95
C TYR A 39 1.42 -3.15 16.88
N GLN A 40 0.96 -2.17 17.63
CA GLN A 40 -0.31 -2.30 18.33
C GLN A 40 -1.39 -2.42 17.23
N GLU A 41 -1.97 -3.61 17.12
CA GLU A 41 -3.01 -3.92 16.18
C GLU A 41 -4.37 -3.64 16.80
N LEU A 42 -5.40 -3.44 15.97
CA LEU A 42 -6.78 -3.45 16.44
C LEU A 42 -7.06 -4.84 17.02
N ARG A 43 -7.28 -4.91 18.33
CA ARG A 43 -7.66 -6.16 18.99
C ARG A 43 -9.16 -6.19 19.20
N LEU A 44 -9.75 -7.30 18.81
CA LEU A 44 -11.18 -7.52 18.83
C LEU A 44 -11.46 -8.89 19.46
N SER A 45 -12.44 -8.92 20.36
CA SER A 45 -13.10 -10.14 20.79
C SER A 45 -14.47 -10.23 20.14
N PHE A 46 -14.92 -11.40 19.75
CA PHE A 46 -16.24 -11.59 19.15
C PHE A 46 -16.86 -12.94 19.54
N ALA A 47 -18.16 -13.00 19.44
CA ALA A 47 -18.96 -14.21 19.63
C ALA A 47 -20.17 -14.19 18.70
N GLN A 48 -20.69 -15.38 18.38
CA GLN A 48 -21.87 -15.50 17.54
C GLN A 48 -22.76 -16.64 18.03
N ALA A 49 -24.05 -16.48 17.81
CA ALA A 49 -25.05 -17.52 18.04
C ALA A 49 -26.12 -17.43 16.94
N SER A 50 -26.62 -18.58 16.50
CA SER A 50 -27.68 -18.66 15.51
C SER A 50 -28.51 -19.91 15.76
N ALA A 51 -29.82 -19.81 15.64
CA ALA A 51 -30.73 -20.93 15.79
C ALA A 51 -31.89 -20.87 14.79
N THR A 52 -32.28 -22.01 14.29
CA THR A 52 -33.36 -22.16 13.31
C THR A 52 -34.72 -21.79 13.90
N GLY A 53 -34.91 -21.97 15.21
CA GLY A 53 -36.21 -21.77 15.86
C GLY A 53 -37.28 -22.71 15.34
N PRO A 54 -38.55 -22.26 15.21
CA PRO A 54 -39.67 -23.06 14.71
C PRO A 54 -39.66 -23.29 13.19
N ARG A 55 -38.78 -22.65 12.45
CA ARG A 55 -38.66 -22.77 10.98
C ARG A 55 -38.07 -24.12 10.59
N ASP A 56 -38.33 -24.62 9.38
CA ASP A 56 -37.76 -25.86 8.85
C ASP A 56 -36.28 -25.72 8.49
N GLU A 57 -35.84 -24.49 8.11
CA GLU A 57 -34.47 -24.21 7.70
C GLU A 57 -34.01 -22.85 8.30
N ASN A 58 -32.72 -22.77 8.58
CA ASN A 58 -32.08 -21.52 8.95
C ASN A 58 -31.62 -20.78 7.69
N GLN A 59 -32.32 -19.69 7.36
CA GLN A 59 -32.00 -18.83 6.21
C GLN A 59 -31.09 -17.66 6.58
N ASP A 60 -30.81 -17.45 7.87
CA ASP A 60 -29.79 -16.53 8.33
C ASP A 60 -28.37 -17.02 8.03
N ALA A 61 -27.48 -16.08 7.76
CA ALA A 61 -26.07 -16.35 7.62
C ALA A 61 -25.23 -15.30 8.37
N LEU A 62 -24.14 -15.76 9.00
CA LEU A 62 -23.19 -14.92 9.71
C LEU A 62 -21.80 -15.08 9.08
N ARG A 63 -21.03 -14.01 9.01
CA ARG A 63 -19.66 -14.07 8.53
C ARG A 63 -18.73 -13.16 9.34
N VAL A 64 -17.61 -13.75 9.77
CA VAL A 64 -16.52 -13.04 10.41
C VAL A 64 -15.23 -13.33 9.64
N VAL A 65 -14.47 -12.28 9.33
CA VAL A 65 -13.14 -12.40 8.74
C VAL A 65 -12.17 -11.54 9.54
N THR A 66 -11.21 -12.20 10.17
CA THR A 66 -10.09 -11.59 10.89
C THR A 66 -8.80 -11.95 10.16
N PRO A 67 -8.37 -11.15 9.17
CA PRO A 67 -7.23 -11.49 8.34
C PRO A 67 -5.91 -11.35 9.11
N PRO A 68 -4.77 -11.88 8.55
CA PRO A 68 -3.45 -11.66 9.14
C PRO A 68 -3.12 -10.18 9.29
N ALA A 69 -2.28 -9.83 10.26
CA ALA A 69 -1.92 -8.48 10.71
C ALA A 69 -1.70 -7.45 9.59
N GLY A 70 -0.88 -7.78 8.59
CA GLY A 70 -0.60 -6.87 7.48
C GLY A 70 -1.85 -6.53 6.63
N LEU A 71 -2.74 -7.51 6.43
CA LEU A 71 -3.99 -7.31 5.69
C LEU A 71 -5.05 -6.65 6.58
N ALA A 72 -5.07 -6.96 7.89
CA ALA A 72 -5.93 -6.29 8.87
C ALA A 72 -5.63 -4.79 8.96
N ALA A 73 -4.36 -4.41 8.92
CA ALA A 73 -3.96 -2.99 8.93
C ALA A 73 -4.44 -2.22 7.68
N SER A 74 -4.44 -2.85 6.49
CA SER A 74 -4.81 -2.19 5.24
C SER A 74 -6.29 -2.32 4.87
N LYS A 75 -6.94 -3.43 5.24
CA LYS A 75 -8.33 -3.76 4.88
C LYS A 75 -9.28 -3.79 6.07
N GLY A 76 -8.77 -3.99 7.29
CA GLY A 76 -9.59 -4.16 8.48
C GLY A 76 -10.17 -5.56 8.67
N HIS A 77 -11.08 -5.66 9.63
CA HIS A 77 -11.85 -6.86 9.98
C HIS A 77 -13.27 -6.71 9.47
N LEU A 78 -13.85 -7.77 8.92
CA LEU A 78 -15.20 -7.78 8.37
C LEU A 78 -16.12 -8.65 9.24
N PHE A 79 -17.27 -8.08 9.63
CA PHE A 79 -18.35 -8.74 10.32
C PHE A 79 -19.62 -8.52 9.53
N ALA A 80 -20.42 -9.56 9.28
CA ALA A 80 -21.62 -9.40 8.49
C ALA A 80 -22.70 -10.40 8.88
N ILE A 81 -23.95 -9.96 8.72
CA ILE A 81 -25.15 -10.76 8.85
C ILE A 81 -26.01 -10.58 7.60
N ALA A 82 -26.68 -11.64 7.19
CA ALA A 82 -27.64 -11.64 6.11
C ALA A 82 -28.80 -12.57 6.49
N ASP A 83 -30.02 -12.13 6.21
CA ASP A 83 -31.25 -12.87 6.38
C ASP A 83 -31.87 -13.16 5.00
N GLY A 84 -32.14 -14.40 4.72
CA GLY A 84 -32.67 -14.87 3.45
C GLY A 84 -34.18 -14.70 3.35
N VAL A 85 -34.66 -14.00 2.33
CA VAL A 85 -36.10 -13.75 2.16
C VAL A 85 -36.87 -15.03 1.85
N SER A 86 -37.82 -15.41 2.70
CA SER A 86 -38.54 -16.68 2.60
C SER A 86 -39.40 -16.86 1.34
N HIS A 87 -39.81 -15.78 0.66
CA HIS A 87 -40.66 -15.81 -0.53
C HIS A 87 -39.86 -15.60 -1.85
N CYS A 88 -38.64 -16.08 -1.91
CA CYS A 88 -37.80 -16.05 -3.11
C CYS A 88 -37.41 -17.48 -3.57
N ALA A 89 -36.52 -17.60 -4.55
CA ALA A 89 -36.10 -18.90 -5.07
C ALA A 89 -35.41 -19.77 -4.01
N ASP A 90 -34.47 -19.19 -3.25
CA ASP A 90 -33.77 -19.82 -2.12
C ASP A 90 -33.10 -18.71 -1.29
N GLY A 91 -33.74 -18.27 -0.20
CA GLY A 91 -33.27 -17.19 0.67
C GLY A 91 -32.00 -17.57 1.42
N GLY A 92 -31.95 -18.77 1.96
CA GLY A 92 -30.78 -19.24 2.68
C GLY A 92 -29.53 -19.37 1.80
N LEU A 93 -29.68 -19.81 0.55
CA LEU A 93 -28.59 -19.83 -0.43
C LEU A 93 -28.15 -18.40 -0.77
N ALA A 94 -29.11 -17.48 -0.98
CA ALA A 94 -28.81 -16.07 -1.27
C ALA A 94 -27.99 -15.42 -0.14
N ALA A 95 -28.36 -15.62 1.12
CA ALA A 95 -27.66 -15.11 2.28
C ALA A 95 -26.23 -15.68 2.37
N ARG A 96 -26.08 -16.99 2.29
CA ARG A 96 -24.77 -17.66 2.37
C ARG A 96 -23.83 -17.22 1.25
N LEU A 97 -24.30 -17.22 -0.01
CA LEU A 97 -23.46 -16.84 -1.16
C LEU A 97 -23.08 -15.35 -1.12
N SER A 98 -23.99 -14.48 -0.71
CA SER A 98 -23.70 -13.05 -0.59
C SER A 98 -22.60 -12.77 0.43
N LEU A 99 -22.66 -13.39 1.61
CA LEU A 99 -21.62 -13.23 2.62
C LEU A 99 -20.29 -13.88 2.23
N GLN A 100 -20.33 -15.03 1.56
CA GLN A 100 -19.12 -15.70 1.08
C GLN A 100 -18.41 -14.90 0.00
N ALA A 101 -19.15 -14.41 -1.00
CA ALA A 101 -18.59 -13.57 -2.06
C ALA A 101 -18.07 -12.25 -1.51
N LEU A 102 -18.83 -11.59 -0.62
CA LEU A 102 -18.38 -10.35 0.04
C LEU A 102 -17.05 -10.57 0.76
N ALA A 103 -16.94 -11.64 1.56
CA ALA A 103 -15.73 -11.95 2.31
C ALA A 103 -14.52 -12.24 1.41
N ALA A 104 -14.71 -12.96 0.30
CA ALA A 104 -13.63 -13.27 -0.64
C ALA A 104 -13.19 -12.03 -1.44
N ASP A 105 -14.15 -11.32 -2.03
CA ASP A 105 -13.89 -10.24 -2.98
C ASP A 105 -13.44 -8.96 -2.29
N TYR A 106 -13.91 -8.68 -1.06
CA TYR A 106 -13.52 -7.47 -0.33
C TYR A 106 -11.99 -7.39 -0.13
N TYR A 107 -11.36 -8.47 0.27
CA TYR A 107 -9.91 -8.52 0.48
C TYR A 107 -9.10 -8.54 -0.83
N ALA A 108 -9.73 -8.85 -1.96
CA ALA A 108 -9.12 -8.79 -3.28
C ALA A 108 -9.19 -7.38 -3.91
N THR A 109 -10.00 -6.45 -3.36
CA THR A 109 -10.04 -5.06 -3.86
C THR A 109 -8.73 -4.32 -3.59
N PRO A 110 -8.37 -3.27 -4.37
CA PRO A 110 -7.17 -2.47 -4.11
C PRO A 110 -7.16 -1.90 -2.68
N GLU A 111 -6.01 -1.96 -2.02
CA GLU A 111 -5.85 -1.46 -0.63
C GLU A 111 -6.09 0.05 -0.51
N THR A 112 -5.95 0.78 -1.61
CA THR A 112 -6.15 2.23 -1.68
C THR A 112 -7.61 2.66 -1.74
N TRP A 113 -8.53 1.72 -2.00
CA TRP A 113 -9.95 2.06 -2.01
C TRP A 113 -10.46 2.35 -0.60
N ALA A 114 -11.31 3.39 -0.49
CA ALA A 114 -12.10 3.59 0.72
C ALA A 114 -13.00 2.37 0.97
N VAL A 115 -13.25 2.05 2.25
CA VAL A 115 -14.08 0.89 2.62
C VAL A 115 -15.46 0.97 1.98
N ALA A 116 -16.15 2.11 2.11
CA ALA A 116 -17.46 2.33 1.52
C ALA A 116 -17.46 2.13 -0.01
N GLN A 117 -16.44 2.64 -0.72
CA GLN A 117 -16.32 2.47 -2.17
C GLN A 117 -16.12 1.00 -2.56
N ALA A 118 -15.32 0.25 -1.79
CA ALA A 118 -15.12 -1.17 -2.05
C ALA A 118 -16.42 -1.96 -1.84
N LEU A 119 -17.11 -1.72 -0.73
CA LEU A 119 -18.39 -2.36 -0.42
C LEU A 119 -19.45 -2.03 -1.47
N ASP A 120 -19.60 -0.76 -1.86
CA ASP A 120 -20.58 -0.32 -2.86
C ASP A 120 -20.42 -1.07 -4.19
N ARG A 121 -19.22 -1.12 -4.74
CA ARG A 121 -18.95 -1.82 -6.00
C ARG A 121 -19.24 -3.32 -5.92
N LEU A 122 -18.89 -3.95 -4.80
CA LEU A 122 -19.13 -5.37 -4.60
C LEU A 122 -20.61 -5.67 -4.44
N LEU A 123 -21.33 -4.90 -3.63
CA LEU A 123 -22.78 -5.10 -3.40
C LEU A 123 -23.59 -4.86 -4.68
N ILE A 124 -23.25 -3.85 -5.48
CA ILE A 124 -23.88 -3.65 -6.80
C ILE A 124 -23.63 -4.85 -7.74
N SER A 125 -22.42 -5.40 -7.73
CA SER A 125 -22.09 -6.58 -8.54
C SER A 125 -22.88 -7.81 -8.07
N GLN A 126 -22.93 -8.05 -6.76
CA GLN A 126 -23.68 -9.14 -6.15
C GLN A 126 -25.18 -9.02 -6.43
N ASN A 127 -25.74 -7.83 -6.31
CA ASN A 127 -27.16 -7.57 -6.61
C ASN A 127 -27.53 -8.03 -8.03
N ARG A 128 -26.72 -7.65 -9.01
CA ARG A 128 -26.90 -8.08 -10.42
C ARG A 128 -26.80 -9.58 -10.59
N TRP A 129 -25.85 -10.21 -9.88
CA TRP A 129 -25.65 -11.65 -9.91
C TRP A 129 -26.84 -12.41 -9.34
N LEU A 130 -27.37 -11.98 -8.19
CA LEU A 130 -28.54 -12.59 -7.54
C LEU A 130 -29.79 -12.51 -8.44
N GLN A 131 -30.01 -11.39 -9.13
CA GLN A 131 -31.10 -11.24 -10.08
C GLN A 131 -30.99 -12.19 -11.28
N ALA A 132 -29.75 -12.42 -11.76
CA ALA A 132 -29.52 -13.23 -12.96
C ALA A 132 -29.56 -14.74 -12.70
N ASN A 133 -29.34 -15.21 -11.45
CA ASN A 133 -29.09 -16.62 -11.16
C ASN A 133 -30.22 -17.34 -10.40
N GLY A 134 -31.35 -16.71 -10.20
CA GLY A 134 -32.50 -17.28 -9.45
C GLY A 134 -33.42 -18.24 -10.25
N GLY A 135 -33.06 -18.63 -11.48
CA GLY A 135 -33.83 -19.63 -12.25
C GLY A 135 -35.29 -19.25 -12.58
N GLY A 136 -35.58 -17.95 -12.73
CA GLY A 136 -36.90 -17.39 -13.03
C GLY A 136 -37.57 -16.66 -11.88
N GLN A 137 -37.08 -16.86 -10.66
CA GLN A 137 -37.39 -16.02 -9.50
C GLN A 137 -36.05 -15.50 -8.94
N PRO A 138 -35.97 -14.23 -8.50
CA PRO A 138 -34.73 -13.69 -7.96
C PRO A 138 -34.33 -14.38 -6.64
N LEU A 139 -33.03 -14.44 -6.40
CA LEU A 139 -32.47 -14.77 -5.09
C LEU A 139 -32.45 -13.48 -4.25
N LEU A 140 -33.08 -13.49 -3.09
CA LEU A 140 -33.26 -12.29 -2.26
C LEU A 140 -32.67 -12.51 -0.87
N THR A 141 -31.94 -11.52 -0.37
CA THR A 141 -31.43 -11.50 1.00
C THR A 141 -31.22 -10.09 1.52
N THR A 142 -31.33 -9.88 2.81
CA THR A 142 -30.82 -8.68 3.49
C THR A 142 -29.30 -8.75 3.58
N LEU A 143 -28.65 -7.65 3.91
CA LEU A 143 -27.22 -7.64 4.21
C LEU A 143 -26.86 -6.46 5.09
N THR A 144 -26.23 -6.74 6.24
CA THR A 144 -25.63 -5.72 7.11
C THR A 144 -24.18 -6.10 7.34
N ALA A 145 -23.24 -5.28 6.83
CA ALA A 145 -21.81 -5.51 6.91
C ALA A 145 -21.12 -4.37 7.65
N LEU A 146 -20.28 -4.74 8.61
CA LEU A 146 -19.48 -3.82 9.42
C LEU A 146 -17.99 -4.12 9.18
N VAL A 147 -17.23 -3.12 8.74
CA VAL A 147 -15.79 -3.19 8.58
C VAL A 147 -15.13 -2.29 9.63
N LEU A 148 -14.23 -2.88 10.44
CA LEU A 148 -13.39 -2.13 11.38
C LEU A 148 -11.97 -2.04 10.82
N ARG A 149 -11.53 -0.83 10.46
CA ARG A 149 -10.20 -0.58 9.91
C ARG A 149 -9.51 0.57 10.64
N GLY A 150 -8.35 0.28 11.26
CA GLY A 150 -7.65 1.27 12.07
C GLY A 150 -8.48 1.69 13.27
N ARG A 151 -8.81 2.97 13.38
CA ARG A 151 -9.65 3.54 14.46
C ARG A 151 -11.06 3.90 14.01
N ARG A 152 -11.50 3.38 12.86
CA ARG A 152 -12.81 3.70 12.28
C ARG A 152 -13.61 2.45 11.96
N PHE A 153 -14.93 2.58 11.98
CA PHE A 153 -15.84 1.60 11.42
C PHE A 153 -16.58 2.17 10.21
N THR A 154 -16.93 1.29 9.29
CA THR A 154 -17.81 1.57 8.15
C THR A 154 -18.89 0.51 8.12
N LEU A 155 -20.15 0.93 8.15
CA LEU A 155 -21.35 0.12 7.99
C LEU A 155 -21.87 0.23 6.57
N ALA A 156 -22.28 -0.90 5.98
CA ALA A 156 -23.12 -0.97 4.78
C ALA A 156 -24.37 -1.78 5.12
N HIS A 157 -25.55 -1.25 4.81
CA HIS A 157 -26.80 -1.85 5.23
C HIS A 157 -27.86 -1.86 4.13
N VAL A 158 -28.51 -3.02 3.96
CA VAL A 158 -29.69 -3.22 3.10
C VAL A 158 -30.61 -4.26 3.75
N GLY A 159 -31.84 -3.91 4.07
CA GLY A 159 -32.82 -4.81 4.67
C GLY A 159 -33.28 -4.34 6.05
N ASP A 160 -33.53 -5.28 6.94
CA ASP A 160 -34.05 -5.07 8.30
C ASP A 160 -33.25 -5.78 9.40
N CYS A 161 -32.08 -6.36 9.07
CA CYS A 161 -31.12 -6.72 10.11
C CYS A 161 -30.60 -5.45 10.77
N ARG A 162 -30.47 -5.45 12.09
CA ARG A 162 -30.02 -4.28 12.82
C ARG A 162 -28.59 -4.38 13.29
N LEU A 163 -27.87 -3.24 13.27
CA LEU A 163 -26.59 -3.03 13.93
C LEU A 163 -26.79 -2.06 15.09
N TYR A 164 -26.47 -2.53 16.29
CA TYR A 164 -26.43 -1.69 17.49
C TYR A 164 -24.98 -1.42 17.88
N ARG A 165 -24.76 -0.22 18.41
CA ARG A 165 -23.54 0.18 19.13
C ARG A 165 -23.85 0.24 20.62
N TRP A 166 -23.04 -0.46 21.41
CA TRP A 166 -23.11 -0.46 22.86
C TRP A 166 -21.87 0.18 23.44
N HIS A 167 -22.03 1.29 24.17
CA HIS A 167 -20.92 1.97 24.85
C HIS A 167 -21.42 2.73 26.06
N ALA A 168 -20.67 2.64 27.18
CA ALA A 168 -20.95 3.36 28.44
C ALA A 168 -22.42 3.24 28.94
N GLY A 169 -23.06 2.08 28.73
CA GLY A 169 -24.44 1.83 29.15
C GLY A 169 -25.49 2.37 28.18
N ILE A 170 -25.11 2.85 27.01
CA ILE A 170 -26.02 3.37 25.96
C ILE A 170 -26.07 2.41 24.78
N LEU A 171 -27.26 2.04 24.36
CA LEU A 171 -27.51 1.22 23.17
C LEU A 171 -28.06 2.10 22.05
N ASP A 172 -27.28 2.31 20.99
CA ASP A 172 -27.66 3.07 19.81
C ASP A 172 -27.90 2.15 18.63
N CYS A 173 -29.05 2.20 17.99
CA CYS A 173 -29.29 1.52 16.72
C CYS A 173 -28.71 2.37 15.58
N LEU A 174 -27.75 1.80 14.82
CA LEU A 174 -27.06 2.50 13.73
C LEU A 174 -27.69 2.26 12.36
N THR A 175 -28.63 1.32 12.25
CA THR A 175 -29.36 0.99 11.01
C THR A 175 -30.78 1.54 11.06
N GLN A 176 -31.36 1.73 9.88
CA GLN A 176 -32.78 2.00 9.71
C GLN A 176 -33.38 0.86 8.87
N ASP A 177 -34.46 0.23 9.39
CA ASP A 177 -35.10 -0.88 8.71
C ASP A 177 -35.67 -0.47 7.36
N HIS A 178 -35.40 -1.23 6.31
CA HIS A 178 -35.94 -1.01 4.96
C HIS A 178 -37.24 -1.79 4.75
N VAL A 179 -38.25 -1.45 5.52
CA VAL A 179 -39.61 -2.05 5.46
C VAL A 179 -40.63 -1.03 5.06
N TRP A 180 -41.82 -1.48 4.65
CA TRP A 180 -42.95 -0.56 4.39
C TRP A 180 -43.58 -0.08 5.70
N GLU A 181 -43.70 1.24 5.86
CA GLU A 181 -44.28 1.85 7.07
C GLU A 181 -45.81 1.73 7.16
N GLN A 182 -46.44 1.17 6.13
CA GLN A 182 -47.91 1.05 6.09
C GLN A 182 -48.40 0.01 7.11
N PRO A 183 -49.52 0.26 7.83
CA PRO A 183 -50.08 -0.69 8.77
C PRO A 183 -50.33 -2.05 8.13
N GLY A 184 -49.76 -3.11 8.72
CA GLY A 184 -49.85 -4.49 8.24
C GLY A 184 -48.82 -4.88 7.17
N MET A 185 -47.95 -3.97 6.75
CA MET A 185 -46.86 -4.26 5.81
C MET A 185 -45.44 -4.08 6.41
N GLN A 186 -45.35 -3.89 7.72
CA GLN A 186 -44.07 -3.64 8.43
C GLN A 186 -43.06 -4.81 8.40
N HIS A 187 -43.50 -5.99 7.97
CA HIS A 187 -42.68 -7.17 7.74
C HIS A 187 -42.31 -7.35 6.26
N VAL A 188 -42.72 -6.43 5.38
CA VAL A 188 -42.44 -6.50 3.95
C VAL A 188 -41.24 -5.61 3.64
N LEU A 189 -40.17 -6.22 3.15
CA LEU A 189 -38.96 -5.49 2.77
C LEU A 189 -39.20 -4.53 1.60
N LYS A 190 -38.75 -3.30 1.76
CA LYS A 190 -38.70 -2.28 0.73
C LYS A 190 -37.40 -2.32 -0.07
N ARG A 191 -36.32 -2.82 0.54
CA ARG A 191 -35.00 -2.98 -0.06
C ARG A 191 -34.37 -4.29 0.39
N ALA A 192 -33.82 -5.05 -0.56
CA ALA A 192 -33.02 -6.25 -0.34
C ALA A 192 -32.04 -6.43 -1.49
N LEU A 193 -30.97 -7.16 -1.28
CA LEU A 193 -30.11 -7.62 -2.38
C LEU A 193 -30.89 -8.54 -3.31
N GLY A 194 -30.78 -8.32 -4.62
CA GLY A 194 -31.49 -9.07 -5.65
C GLY A 194 -32.90 -8.53 -5.98
N LEU A 195 -33.46 -7.61 -5.16
CA LEU A 195 -34.84 -7.14 -5.32
C LEU A 195 -34.98 -6.19 -6.53
N ASP A 196 -34.21 -5.12 -6.58
CA ASP A 196 -34.29 -4.07 -7.58
C ASP A 196 -33.03 -3.98 -8.46
N GLN A 197 -33.19 -3.48 -9.71
CA GLN A 197 -32.05 -3.25 -10.60
C GLN A 197 -31.07 -2.22 -10.04
N HIS A 198 -31.59 -1.21 -9.34
CA HIS A 198 -30.80 -0.16 -8.70
C HIS A 198 -30.77 -0.41 -7.19
N LEU A 199 -29.67 -0.98 -6.74
CA LEU A 199 -29.44 -1.18 -5.32
C LEU A 199 -29.15 0.17 -4.64
N VAL A 200 -29.86 0.45 -3.55
CA VAL A 200 -29.62 1.59 -2.65
C VAL A 200 -29.15 1.04 -1.31
N VAL A 201 -27.90 1.30 -0.98
CA VAL A 201 -27.24 0.85 0.25
C VAL A 201 -27.11 2.04 1.20
N ASP A 202 -27.44 1.88 2.45
CA ASP A 202 -27.20 2.89 3.48
C ASP A 202 -25.80 2.69 4.06
N TYR A 203 -25.05 3.78 4.20
CA TYR A 203 -23.71 3.79 4.77
C TYR A 203 -23.66 4.66 6.02
N CYS A 204 -22.90 4.18 7.03
CA CYS A 204 -22.59 4.94 8.22
C CYS A 204 -21.11 4.72 8.57
N ASP A 205 -20.38 5.80 8.85
CA ASP A 205 -19.00 5.79 9.29
C ASP A 205 -18.89 6.40 10.67
N GLY A 206 -17.93 5.91 11.47
CA GLY A 206 -17.67 6.49 12.78
C GLY A 206 -16.29 6.12 13.32
N GLU A 207 -15.97 6.72 14.46
CA GLU A 207 -14.73 6.41 15.19
C GLU A 207 -14.97 5.27 16.18
N LEU A 208 -13.91 4.48 16.41
CA LEU A 208 -13.89 3.40 17.39
C LEU A 208 -13.36 3.91 18.73
N GLU A 209 -13.95 3.43 19.81
CA GLU A 209 -13.50 3.65 21.18
C GLU A 209 -13.17 2.32 21.85
N ALA A 210 -12.15 2.30 22.70
CA ALA A 210 -11.80 1.10 23.45
C ALA A 210 -12.92 0.73 24.44
N GLY A 211 -13.28 -0.55 24.52
CA GLY A 211 -14.40 -1.04 25.32
C GLY A 211 -15.77 -0.93 24.64
N GLN A 212 -15.85 -0.31 23.46
CA GLN A 212 -17.06 -0.25 22.64
C GLN A 212 -17.42 -1.61 22.06
N SER A 213 -18.70 -1.95 22.04
CA SER A 213 -19.20 -3.19 21.43
C SER A 213 -20.18 -2.89 20.30
N PHE A 214 -20.26 -3.79 19.33
CA PHE A 214 -21.24 -3.77 18.27
C PHE A 214 -22.01 -5.09 18.25
N LEU A 215 -23.31 -5.02 18.00
CA LEU A 215 -24.21 -6.18 17.95
C LEU A 215 -25.00 -6.15 16.64
N LEU A 216 -24.80 -7.16 15.80
CA LEU A 216 -25.60 -7.40 14.60
C LEU A 216 -26.62 -8.49 14.93
N VAL A 217 -27.89 -8.24 14.60
CA VAL A 217 -28.99 -9.17 14.85
C VAL A 217 -29.95 -9.24 13.66
N SER A 218 -30.52 -10.43 13.42
CA SER A 218 -31.66 -10.60 12.52
C SER A 218 -32.97 -10.16 13.19
N ASP A 219 -34.01 -10.02 12.39
CA ASP A 219 -35.35 -9.59 12.84
C ASP A 219 -35.95 -10.54 13.88
N GLY A 220 -35.67 -11.84 13.80
CA GLY A 220 -36.09 -12.83 14.79
C GLY A 220 -35.63 -12.53 16.21
N ILE A 221 -34.61 -11.70 16.42
CA ILE A 221 -34.17 -11.25 17.75
C ILE A 221 -34.81 -9.89 18.10
N TRP A 222 -34.53 -8.88 17.30
CA TRP A 222 -34.96 -7.52 17.70
C TRP A 222 -36.47 -7.31 17.70
N ALA A 223 -37.22 -7.99 16.80
CA ALA A 223 -38.67 -7.90 16.78
C ALA A 223 -39.32 -8.59 17.98
N ALA A 224 -38.69 -9.69 18.46
CA ALA A 224 -39.23 -10.43 19.62
C ALA A 224 -38.86 -9.78 20.96
N LEU A 225 -37.67 -9.22 21.10
CA LEU A 225 -37.15 -8.70 22.36
C LEU A 225 -37.34 -7.18 22.56
N GLY A 226 -37.18 -6.41 21.48
CA GLY A 226 -37.08 -4.96 21.55
C GLY A 226 -35.81 -4.45 22.23
N ASP A 227 -35.48 -3.19 22.01
CA ASP A 227 -34.20 -2.57 22.42
C ASP A 227 -33.95 -2.64 23.92
N SER A 228 -34.98 -2.46 24.77
CA SER A 228 -34.82 -2.50 26.22
C SER A 228 -34.47 -3.88 26.78
N ALA A 229 -34.90 -4.98 26.14
CA ALA A 229 -34.53 -6.31 26.58
C ALA A 229 -33.12 -6.68 26.08
N ILE A 230 -32.77 -6.28 24.86
CA ILE A 230 -31.44 -6.42 24.30
C ILE A 230 -30.41 -5.69 25.19
N GLN A 231 -30.70 -4.45 25.60
CA GLN A 231 -29.84 -3.67 26.47
C GLN A 231 -29.58 -4.39 27.82
N ARG A 232 -30.61 -4.89 28.48
CA ARG A 232 -30.45 -5.64 29.74
C ARG A 232 -29.60 -6.89 29.58
N LEU A 233 -29.77 -7.62 28.48
CA LEU A 233 -28.96 -8.82 28.21
C LEU A 233 -27.47 -8.48 27.97
N LEU A 234 -27.18 -7.31 27.38
CA LEU A 234 -25.81 -6.81 27.22
C LEU A 234 -25.20 -6.36 28.56
N GLU A 235 -25.99 -5.74 29.44
CA GLU A 235 -25.57 -5.30 30.78
C GLU A 235 -25.24 -6.48 31.70
N ASP A 236 -26.07 -7.53 31.69
CA ASP A 236 -25.97 -8.69 32.59
C ASP A 236 -24.97 -9.74 32.13
N ALA A 237 -24.41 -9.63 30.91
CA ALA A 237 -23.60 -10.66 30.31
C ALA A 237 -22.22 -10.82 30.96
N GLN A 238 -21.85 -12.04 31.33
CA GLN A 238 -20.53 -12.37 31.86
C GLN A 238 -19.43 -12.57 30.80
N SER A 239 -19.83 -12.85 29.55
CA SER A 239 -18.95 -12.99 28.40
C SER A 239 -19.73 -12.72 27.09
N LEU A 240 -19.01 -12.40 26.02
CA LEU A 240 -19.63 -12.17 24.72
C LEU A 240 -20.41 -13.39 24.23
N GLN A 241 -19.87 -14.62 24.42
CA GLN A 241 -20.55 -15.83 24.00
C GLN A 241 -21.81 -16.09 24.82
N ALA A 242 -21.77 -15.92 26.13
CA ALA A 242 -22.96 -16.07 26.97
C ALA A 242 -24.05 -15.04 26.60
N CYS A 243 -23.64 -13.83 26.21
CA CYS A 243 -24.57 -12.80 25.72
C CYS A 243 -25.24 -13.20 24.39
N ALA A 244 -24.46 -13.65 23.40
CA ALA A 244 -24.98 -14.07 22.11
C ALA A 244 -25.97 -15.25 22.26
N ASP A 245 -25.62 -16.24 23.07
CA ASP A 245 -26.48 -17.41 23.36
C ASP A 245 -27.77 -17.00 24.11
N ALA A 246 -27.65 -16.05 25.05
CA ALA A 246 -28.80 -15.53 25.80
C ALA A 246 -29.77 -14.73 24.91
N LEU A 247 -29.26 -13.93 23.98
CA LEU A 247 -30.07 -13.16 23.03
C LEU A 247 -30.94 -14.10 22.16
N VAL A 248 -30.33 -15.13 21.57
CA VAL A 248 -31.03 -16.13 20.75
C VAL A 248 -32.05 -16.91 21.58
N SER A 249 -31.67 -17.38 22.75
CA SER A 249 -32.55 -18.15 23.64
C SER A 249 -33.73 -17.31 24.15
N ALA A 250 -33.48 -16.07 24.54
CA ALA A 250 -34.48 -15.14 25.01
C ALA A 250 -35.50 -14.79 23.90
N ALA A 251 -35.03 -14.61 22.65
CA ALA A 251 -35.91 -14.35 21.52
C ALA A 251 -36.90 -15.51 21.28
N HIS A 252 -36.46 -16.75 21.32
CA HIS A 252 -37.33 -17.93 21.19
C HIS A 252 -38.27 -18.07 22.40
N LEU A 253 -37.78 -17.78 23.62
CA LEU A 253 -38.65 -17.78 24.81
C LEU A 253 -39.70 -16.67 24.77
N ALA A 254 -39.41 -15.55 24.15
CA ALA A 254 -40.36 -14.47 23.91
C ALA A 254 -41.37 -14.77 22.79
N GLY A 255 -41.23 -15.93 22.12
CA GLY A 255 -42.18 -16.41 21.11
C GLY A 255 -41.79 -16.06 19.67
N SER A 256 -40.53 -15.77 19.39
CA SER A 256 -40.06 -15.61 18.01
C SER A 256 -40.42 -16.81 17.15
N GLN A 257 -40.98 -16.58 15.99
CA GLN A 257 -41.38 -17.59 15.00
C GLN A 257 -40.34 -17.68 13.85
N ASP A 258 -39.23 -16.99 13.96
CA ASP A 258 -38.23 -16.90 12.91
C ASP A 258 -36.88 -17.46 13.33
N ASN A 259 -35.97 -17.53 12.36
CA ASN A 259 -34.56 -17.73 12.60
C ASN A 259 -34.03 -16.60 13.48
N ALA A 260 -33.15 -16.89 14.40
CA ALA A 260 -32.62 -15.92 15.34
C ALA A 260 -31.10 -15.96 15.35
N SER A 261 -30.44 -14.89 14.90
CA SER A 261 -29.01 -14.81 14.79
C SER A 261 -28.45 -13.54 15.42
N ALA A 262 -27.37 -13.69 16.21
CA ALA A 262 -26.63 -12.62 16.84
C ALA A 262 -25.13 -12.75 16.58
N LEU A 263 -24.49 -11.65 16.24
CA LEU A 263 -23.04 -11.52 16.13
C LEU A 263 -22.62 -10.31 16.96
N LEU A 264 -21.91 -10.57 18.07
CA LEU A 264 -21.43 -9.58 19.02
C LEU A 264 -19.92 -9.46 18.92
N LEU A 265 -19.41 -8.24 18.90
CA LEU A 265 -17.98 -7.97 18.91
C LEU A 265 -17.65 -6.79 19.84
N GLN A 266 -16.45 -6.81 20.41
CA GLN A 266 -15.94 -5.79 21.31
C GLN A 266 -14.56 -5.31 20.84
N VAL A 267 -14.34 -4.00 20.95
CA VAL A 267 -13.04 -3.36 20.70
C VAL A 267 -12.22 -3.40 21.97
N ASP A 268 -11.24 -4.30 22.04
CA ASP A 268 -10.39 -4.46 23.23
C ASP A 268 -9.28 -3.41 23.27
N GLU A 269 -8.55 -3.25 22.15
CA GLU A 269 -7.46 -2.28 22.04
C GLU A 269 -7.47 -1.62 20.66
N LEU A 270 -7.19 -0.31 20.63
CA LEU A 270 -7.10 0.47 19.39
C LEU A 270 -5.65 0.58 18.91
N PRO A 271 -5.41 0.49 17.59
CA PRO A 271 -4.10 0.78 17.03
C PRO A 271 -3.76 2.27 17.18
N PRO A 272 -2.47 2.65 17.02
CA PRO A 272 -2.10 4.06 16.86
C PRO A 272 -2.82 4.66 15.65
N ALA A 273 -3.06 5.98 15.68
CA ALA A 273 -3.79 6.69 14.64
C ALA A 273 -3.24 6.43 13.22
N SER A 274 -4.13 6.17 12.28
CA SER A 274 -3.81 5.98 10.87
C SER A 274 -3.67 7.32 10.11
N LEU A 275 -3.31 7.26 8.82
CA LEU A 275 -3.29 8.47 7.98
C LEU A 275 -4.65 9.18 7.94
N GLY A 276 -5.75 8.43 7.83
CA GLY A 276 -7.11 9.01 7.83
C GLY A 276 -7.42 9.71 9.15
N ASP A 277 -7.03 9.11 10.27
CA ASP A 277 -7.16 9.72 11.60
C ASP A 277 -6.23 10.94 11.72
N ALA A 278 -5.00 10.85 11.19
CA ALA A 278 -4.05 11.95 11.19
C ALA A 278 -4.54 13.12 10.31
N LEU A 279 -5.12 12.84 9.14
CA LEU A 279 -5.72 13.86 8.27
C LEU A 279 -6.94 14.53 8.93
N ALA A 280 -7.75 13.77 9.66
CA ALA A 280 -8.89 14.32 10.41
C ALA A 280 -8.44 15.19 11.61
N GLN A 281 -7.22 14.98 12.11
CA GLN A 281 -6.62 15.74 13.22
C GLN A 281 -5.68 16.86 12.76
N LEU A 282 -5.54 17.11 11.45
CA LEU A 282 -4.64 18.14 10.92
C LEU A 282 -4.85 19.52 11.55
N ASP A 283 -6.11 19.90 11.78
CA ASP A 283 -6.46 21.18 12.40
C ASP A 283 -5.97 21.30 13.86
N HIS A 284 -5.58 20.18 14.48
CA HIS A 284 -5.10 20.11 15.87
C HIS A 284 -3.57 20.09 15.98
N TRP A 285 -2.83 19.93 14.87
CA TRP A 285 -1.37 19.89 14.86
C TRP A 285 -0.77 21.14 14.21
N PRO A 286 -0.48 22.20 14.98
CA PRO A 286 0.19 23.35 14.42
C PRO A 286 1.61 22.98 13.95
N ALA A 287 2.14 23.70 12.97
CA ALA A 287 3.54 23.56 12.62
C ALA A 287 4.43 23.98 13.82
N PRO A 288 5.59 23.34 14.05
CA PRO A 288 6.51 23.71 15.11
C PRO A 288 6.88 25.20 15.05
N PRO A 289 7.15 25.86 16.20
CA PRO A 289 7.77 27.18 16.20
C PRO A 289 9.15 27.10 15.51
N ALA A 290 9.77 28.25 15.21
CA ALA A 290 11.15 28.26 14.75
C ALA A 290 12.06 27.68 15.84
N LEU A 291 12.62 26.50 15.59
CA LEU A 291 13.51 25.84 16.54
C LEU A 291 14.89 26.51 16.52
N ARG A 292 15.50 26.64 17.69
CA ARG A 292 16.84 27.20 17.87
C ARG A 292 17.83 26.11 18.19
N ASP A 293 19.08 26.37 17.90
CA ASP A 293 20.18 25.49 18.29
C ASP A 293 20.19 25.30 19.81
N ASP A 294 20.53 24.11 20.26
CA ASP A 294 20.54 23.69 21.68
C ASP A 294 19.18 23.74 22.40
N GLN A 295 18.08 23.87 21.68
CA GLN A 295 16.73 23.84 22.25
C GLN A 295 16.23 22.38 22.40
N GLU A 296 15.58 22.08 23.53
CA GLU A 296 14.77 20.87 23.66
C GLU A 296 13.37 21.10 23.08
N PHE A 297 12.92 20.19 22.17
CA PHE A 297 11.61 20.23 21.55
C PHE A 297 10.99 18.83 21.53
N GLU A 298 9.91 18.62 22.27
CA GLU A 298 9.17 17.35 22.37
C GLU A 298 10.08 16.13 22.63
N GLY A 299 11.12 16.31 23.46
CA GLY A 299 12.09 15.26 23.80
C GLY A 299 13.24 15.09 22.82
N TRP A 300 13.35 15.99 21.83
CA TRP A 300 14.45 16.08 20.87
C TRP A 300 15.38 17.23 21.22
N GLN A 301 16.68 16.97 21.28
CA GLN A 301 17.70 18.01 21.40
C GLN A 301 18.02 18.51 19.99
N VAL A 302 17.72 19.78 19.69
CA VAL A 302 17.98 20.41 18.39
C VAL A 302 19.45 20.80 18.29
N GLU A 303 20.18 20.27 17.30
CA GLU A 303 21.57 20.66 17.06
C GLU A 303 21.67 21.87 16.11
N GLY A 304 20.70 22.01 15.19
CA GLY A 304 20.67 23.12 14.27
C GLY A 304 19.85 22.81 13.01
N ARG A 305 19.70 23.84 12.19
CA ARG A 305 19.04 23.74 10.89
C ARG A 305 20.00 23.14 9.87
N LEU A 306 19.62 21.97 9.30
CA LEU A 306 20.41 21.28 8.27
C LEU A 306 20.10 21.83 6.87
N ALA A 307 18.81 21.96 6.52
CA ALA A 307 18.39 22.39 5.18
C ALA A 307 17.05 23.14 5.23
N GLN A 308 16.85 24.02 4.27
CA GLN A 308 15.59 24.72 4.05
C GLN A 308 15.33 24.84 2.55
N SER A 309 14.15 24.41 2.13
CA SER A 309 13.62 24.61 0.78
C SER A 309 12.36 25.49 0.82
N ARG A 310 11.72 25.66 -0.33
CA ARG A 310 10.41 26.34 -0.39
C ARG A 310 9.30 25.50 0.25
N GLN A 311 9.46 24.18 0.31
CA GLN A 311 8.41 23.24 0.73
C GLN A 311 8.72 22.56 2.08
N SER A 312 9.98 22.53 2.52
CA SER A 312 10.38 21.81 3.73
C SER A 312 11.49 22.50 4.51
N LEU A 313 11.52 22.22 5.80
CA LEU A 313 12.53 22.66 6.75
C LEU A 313 13.03 21.45 7.53
N ILE A 314 14.35 21.22 7.52
CA ILE A 314 14.98 20.04 8.13
C ILE A 314 15.95 20.51 9.22
N TYR A 315 15.80 19.96 10.41
CA TYR A 315 16.69 20.13 11.54
C TYR A 315 17.44 18.83 11.84
N ARG A 316 18.71 18.95 12.25
CA ARG A 316 19.42 17.86 12.90
C ARG A 316 19.06 17.85 14.37
N VAL A 317 18.66 16.69 14.88
CA VAL A 317 18.22 16.52 16.26
C VAL A 317 18.80 15.25 16.87
N ARG A 318 18.87 15.17 18.21
CA ARG A 318 19.26 13.96 18.94
C ARG A 318 18.13 13.48 19.85
N ASP A 319 18.04 12.16 19.96
CA ASP A 319 17.16 11.55 20.96
C ASP A 319 17.81 11.53 22.36
N ARG A 320 17.06 11.05 23.36
CA ARG A 320 17.55 10.90 24.74
C ARG A 320 18.76 9.97 24.89
N GLN A 321 19.01 9.09 23.92
CA GLN A 321 20.18 8.22 23.84
C GLN A 321 21.32 8.83 23.04
N ASN A 322 21.24 10.12 22.71
CA ASN A 322 22.23 10.86 21.92
C ASN A 322 22.44 10.33 20.49
N ARG A 323 21.45 9.63 19.91
CA ARG A 323 21.48 9.15 18.52
C ARG A 323 21.04 10.25 17.58
N PRO A 324 21.68 10.40 16.40
CA PRO A 324 21.35 11.45 15.43
C PRO A 324 20.10 11.10 14.64
N TRP A 325 19.25 12.09 14.44
CA TRP A 325 18.01 12.05 13.66
C TRP A 325 17.81 13.34 12.87
N LEU A 326 16.95 13.30 11.86
CA LEU A 326 16.51 14.45 11.08
C LEU A 326 15.02 14.70 11.32
N LEU A 327 14.68 15.89 11.80
CA LEU A 327 13.31 16.36 11.99
C LEU A 327 12.91 17.19 10.76
N LYS A 328 11.90 16.75 10.03
CA LYS A 328 11.35 17.46 8.86
C LYS A 328 9.99 18.06 9.20
N THR A 329 9.80 19.33 8.85
CA THR A 329 8.56 20.08 9.06
C THR A 329 8.37 21.13 7.97
N LEU A 330 7.29 21.94 8.08
CA LEU A 330 6.98 23.02 7.13
C LEU A 330 7.81 24.27 7.39
N PRO A 331 8.23 24.99 6.33
CA PRO A 331 8.85 26.29 6.48
C PRO A 331 7.83 27.33 6.98
N PRO A 332 8.28 28.44 7.58
CA PRO A 332 7.39 29.45 8.14
C PRO A 332 6.34 30.01 7.18
N ALA A 333 6.65 30.08 5.88
CA ALA A 333 5.74 30.57 4.85
C ALA A 333 4.56 29.64 4.56
N LEU A 334 4.64 28.36 4.93
CA LEU A 334 3.61 27.34 4.67
C LEU A 334 2.92 26.81 5.95
N ARG A 335 3.15 27.47 7.09
CA ARG A 335 2.61 26.99 8.39
C ARG A 335 1.08 26.87 8.41
N ASP A 336 0.42 27.80 7.71
CA ASP A 336 -1.05 27.89 7.69
C ASP A 336 -1.66 27.26 6.42
N SER A 337 -0.85 26.59 5.58
CA SER A 337 -1.33 25.90 4.38
C SER A 337 -1.79 24.49 4.70
N ALA A 338 -3.08 24.24 4.57
CA ALA A 338 -3.67 22.91 4.73
C ALA A 338 -3.11 21.91 3.71
N GLU A 339 -2.88 22.35 2.46
CA GLU A 339 -2.31 21.50 1.41
C GLU A 339 -0.88 21.09 1.74
N ALA A 340 -0.05 22.03 2.24
CA ALA A 340 1.32 21.71 2.65
C ALA A 340 1.35 20.75 3.86
N ALA A 341 0.44 20.94 4.81
CA ALA A 341 0.28 20.09 5.97
C ALA A 341 -0.12 18.65 5.56
N GLN A 342 -1.09 18.54 4.65
CA GLN A 342 -1.51 17.26 4.07
C GLN A 342 -0.37 16.58 3.31
N ALA A 343 0.39 17.33 2.51
CA ALA A 343 1.53 16.80 1.75
C ALA A 343 2.62 16.22 2.69
N LEU A 344 2.93 16.92 3.79
CA LEU A 344 3.91 16.44 4.78
C LEU A 344 3.45 15.15 5.49
N LEU A 345 2.15 15.04 5.81
CA LEU A 345 1.59 13.81 6.38
C LEU A 345 1.58 12.66 5.38
N LEU A 346 1.26 12.92 4.12
CA LEU A 346 1.34 11.92 3.05
C LEU A 346 2.76 11.41 2.86
N GLU A 347 3.76 12.29 2.91
CA GLU A 347 5.16 11.92 2.84
C GLU A 347 5.56 10.99 4.00
N GLU A 348 5.21 11.34 5.24
CA GLU A 348 5.40 10.47 6.40
C GLU A 348 4.72 9.11 6.21
N TRP A 349 3.48 9.11 5.71
CA TRP A 349 2.73 7.89 5.45
C TRP A 349 3.39 6.99 4.40
N PHE A 350 3.88 7.55 3.31
CA PHE A 350 4.62 6.80 2.29
C PHE A 350 5.87 6.15 2.87
N LEU A 351 6.67 6.92 3.62
CA LEU A 351 7.87 6.41 4.27
C LEU A 351 7.58 5.29 5.28
N ARG A 352 6.48 5.38 6.05
CA ARG A 352 6.05 4.31 6.95
C ARG A 352 5.67 3.03 6.22
N ARG A 353 5.12 3.14 5.02
CA ARG A 353 4.66 2.00 4.21
C ARG A 353 5.79 1.29 3.48
N VAL A 354 6.87 1.99 3.15
CA VAL A 354 7.96 1.45 2.31
C VAL A 354 9.19 0.99 3.11
N GLN A 355 9.06 0.71 4.38
CA GLN A 355 10.17 0.33 5.25
C GLN A 355 11.14 -0.68 4.62
N GLY A 356 12.44 -0.43 4.77
CA GLY A 356 13.50 -1.28 4.25
C GLY A 356 14.82 -0.53 4.05
N ARG A 357 15.88 -1.24 3.68
CA ARG A 357 17.23 -0.68 3.55
C ARG A 357 17.39 0.42 2.49
N TYR A 358 16.45 0.48 1.53
CA TYR A 358 16.47 1.51 0.46
C TYR A 358 15.75 2.80 0.83
N PHE A 359 15.20 2.89 2.04
CA PHE A 359 14.39 4.02 2.49
C PHE A 359 14.83 4.48 3.89
N PRO A 360 14.62 5.77 4.23
CA PRO A 360 14.89 6.25 5.57
C PRO A 360 14.02 5.54 6.63
N GLU A 361 14.64 5.20 7.76
CA GLU A 361 13.92 4.67 8.93
C GLU A 361 13.23 5.82 9.65
N LEU A 362 11.90 5.70 9.89
CA LEU A 362 11.14 6.68 10.65
C LEU A 362 11.11 6.34 12.14
N HIS A 363 11.20 7.37 12.97
CA HIS A 363 10.92 7.27 14.40
C HIS A 363 9.40 7.32 14.66
N SER A 364 8.91 6.51 15.59
CA SER A 364 7.50 6.56 16.02
C SER A 364 7.26 7.72 16.97
N LEU A 365 6.23 8.53 16.71
CA LEU A 365 5.88 9.73 17.48
C LEU A 365 4.44 9.64 18.01
N PRO A 366 4.15 8.76 18.99
CA PRO A 366 2.78 8.49 19.43
C PRO A 366 2.11 9.67 20.15
N GLN A 367 2.88 10.63 20.67
CA GLN A 367 2.39 11.74 21.50
C GLN A 367 2.84 13.11 20.99
N ARG A 368 3.09 13.25 19.67
CA ARG A 368 3.47 14.54 19.11
C ARG A 368 2.33 15.56 19.23
N GLN A 369 2.68 16.81 19.48
CA GLN A 369 1.75 17.93 19.58
C GLN A 369 1.84 18.89 18.39
N HIS A 370 2.84 18.72 17.53
CA HIS A 370 3.09 19.55 16.35
C HIS A 370 3.21 18.70 15.08
N LEU A 371 3.08 19.34 13.94
CA LEU A 371 3.19 18.71 12.62
C LEU A 371 4.66 18.59 12.17
N TYR A 372 5.25 17.45 12.39
CA TYR A 372 6.59 17.07 11.93
C TYR A 372 6.74 15.56 11.90
N TYR A 373 7.73 15.05 11.21
CA TYR A 373 8.17 13.67 11.37
C TYR A 373 9.69 13.60 11.56
N VAL A 374 10.16 12.48 12.08
CA VAL A 374 11.57 12.27 12.37
C VAL A 374 12.06 11.02 11.68
N MET A 375 13.15 11.15 10.94
CA MET A 375 13.82 10.07 10.23
C MET A 375 15.27 9.93 10.69
N ARG A 376 15.82 8.72 10.60
CA ARG A 376 17.19 8.46 10.98
C ARG A 376 18.16 9.22 10.08
N GLU A 377 19.18 9.84 10.67
CA GLU A 377 20.31 10.40 9.94
C GLU A 377 21.27 9.28 9.56
N TYR A 378 21.71 9.26 8.30
CA TYR A 378 22.73 8.35 7.80
C TYR A 378 23.94 9.18 7.35
N PRO A 379 25.16 8.89 7.89
CA PRO A 379 26.38 9.51 7.36
C PRO A 379 26.54 9.19 5.87
N GLY A 380 27.07 10.14 5.11
CA GLY A 380 27.23 10.00 3.66
C GLY A 380 26.90 11.29 2.92
N GLN A 381 26.63 11.18 1.63
CA GLN A 381 26.32 12.33 0.77
C GLN A 381 25.25 11.98 -0.26
N THR A 382 24.61 12.99 -0.82
CA THR A 382 23.72 12.81 -1.97
C THR A 382 24.57 12.54 -3.23
N LEU A 383 23.97 11.86 -4.22
CA LEU A 383 24.67 11.61 -5.48
C LEU A 383 24.90 12.90 -6.29
N GLU A 384 24.14 13.96 -6.05
CA GLU A 384 24.41 15.29 -6.61
C GLU A 384 25.66 15.93 -5.98
N GLU A 385 25.82 15.80 -4.66
CA GLU A 385 27.05 16.23 -3.97
C GLU A 385 28.26 15.43 -4.46
N HIS A 386 28.10 14.11 -4.59
CA HIS A 386 29.16 13.26 -5.15
C HIS A 386 29.56 13.71 -6.56
N LEU A 387 28.59 13.94 -7.44
CA LEU A 387 28.83 14.36 -8.82
C LEU A 387 29.56 15.69 -8.89
N LYS A 388 29.22 16.63 -8.00
CA LYS A 388 29.89 17.96 -7.91
C LYS A 388 31.31 17.86 -7.38
N LEU A 389 31.57 17.01 -6.40
CA LEU A 389 32.86 16.90 -5.72
C LEU A 389 33.84 15.97 -6.45
N ASN A 390 33.33 14.83 -6.94
CA ASN A 390 34.16 13.74 -7.46
C ASN A 390 33.96 13.49 -8.97
N GLY A 391 32.98 14.15 -9.59
CA GLY A 391 32.59 13.90 -10.97
C GLY A 391 31.81 12.60 -11.17
N PRO A 392 31.69 12.10 -12.43
CA PRO A 392 30.94 10.90 -12.76
C PRO A 392 31.50 9.64 -12.10
N LEU A 393 30.62 8.70 -11.80
CA LEU A 393 30.96 7.43 -11.17
C LEU A 393 31.81 6.55 -12.09
N ASN A 394 32.70 5.73 -11.53
CA ASN A 394 33.30 4.64 -12.27
C ASN A 394 32.28 3.54 -12.57
N LEU A 395 32.54 2.71 -13.57
CA LEU A 395 31.55 1.74 -14.05
C LEU A 395 31.16 0.66 -13.01
N PRO A 396 32.09 0.09 -12.20
CA PRO A 396 31.70 -0.86 -11.15
C PRO A 396 30.76 -0.27 -10.08
N ASP A 397 31.08 0.91 -9.55
CA ASP A 397 30.25 1.58 -8.54
C ASP A 397 28.89 2.00 -9.14
N TRP A 398 28.90 2.43 -10.41
CA TRP A 398 27.69 2.77 -11.13
C TRP A 398 26.77 1.55 -11.31
N LEU A 399 27.31 0.37 -11.66
CA LEU A 399 26.54 -0.86 -11.81
C LEU A 399 25.90 -1.30 -10.49
N ASP A 400 26.64 -1.29 -9.39
CA ASP A 400 26.10 -1.63 -8.06
C ASP A 400 24.99 -0.65 -7.66
N LEU A 401 25.22 0.65 -7.87
CA LEU A 401 24.25 1.69 -7.59
C LEU A 401 22.97 1.54 -8.44
N ALA A 402 23.11 1.27 -9.74
CA ALA A 402 21.97 1.05 -10.64
C ALA A 402 21.11 -0.14 -10.19
N GLN A 403 21.76 -1.26 -9.81
CA GLN A 403 21.05 -2.42 -9.28
C GLN A 403 20.31 -2.11 -7.98
N ARG A 404 20.90 -1.33 -7.05
CA ARG A 404 20.25 -0.92 -5.79
C ARG A 404 19.07 0.01 -6.04
N LEU A 405 19.22 0.98 -6.94
CA LEU A 405 18.13 1.89 -7.32
C LEU A 405 16.94 1.12 -7.90
N LEU A 406 17.18 0.20 -8.83
CA LEU A 406 16.12 -0.60 -9.44
C LEU A 406 15.41 -1.53 -8.42
N ARG A 407 16.16 -2.12 -7.47
CA ARG A 407 15.57 -2.90 -6.38
C ARG A 407 14.70 -2.03 -5.46
N GLY A 408 15.13 -0.80 -5.17
CA GLY A 408 14.35 0.17 -4.41
C GLY A 408 13.05 0.55 -5.13
N LEU A 409 13.13 0.89 -6.41
CA LEU A 409 11.96 1.21 -7.24
C LEU A 409 11.00 0.03 -7.36
N GLY A 410 11.50 -1.21 -7.55
CA GLY A 410 10.66 -2.40 -7.56
C GLY A 410 9.89 -2.59 -6.25
N GLN A 411 10.47 -2.24 -5.10
CA GLN A 411 9.75 -2.27 -3.82
C GLN A 411 8.65 -1.22 -3.71
N LEU A 412 8.83 -0.02 -4.29
CA LEU A 412 7.80 1.02 -4.37
C LEU A 412 6.65 0.58 -5.29
N HIS A 413 6.99 0.19 -6.52
CA HIS A 413 6.01 -0.12 -7.55
C HIS A 413 5.11 -1.31 -7.17
N ARG A 414 5.65 -2.34 -6.49
CA ARG A 414 4.84 -3.44 -5.94
C ARG A 414 3.82 -3.00 -4.88
N ARG A 415 4.00 -1.82 -4.27
CA ARG A 415 3.05 -1.21 -3.33
C ARG A 415 2.15 -0.15 -3.99
N ASN A 416 2.16 -0.09 -5.33
CA ASN A 416 1.49 0.96 -6.13
C ASN A 416 1.91 2.38 -5.72
N ILE A 417 3.15 2.57 -5.28
CA ILE A 417 3.71 3.88 -4.94
C ILE A 417 4.68 4.27 -6.05
N LEU A 418 4.48 5.46 -6.62
CA LEU A 418 5.39 6.12 -7.56
C LEU A 418 6.13 7.23 -6.84
N HIS A 419 7.43 7.37 -7.09
CA HIS A 419 8.25 8.38 -6.42
C HIS A 419 8.12 9.76 -7.05
N ARG A 420 8.10 9.84 -8.39
CA ARG A 420 7.89 11.02 -9.25
C ARG A 420 8.97 12.12 -9.18
N ASP A 421 10.02 11.93 -8.37
CA ASP A 421 11.16 12.87 -8.33
C ASP A 421 12.49 12.14 -8.15
N ILE A 422 12.74 11.12 -8.98
CA ILE A 422 14.01 10.39 -9.00
C ILE A 422 15.07 11.26 -9.67
N LYS A 423 16.05 11.69 -8.89
CA LYS A 423 17.19 12.52 -9.34
C LYS A 423 18.36 12.37 -8.36
N PRO A 424 19.60 12.77 -8.71
CA PRO A 424 20.77 12.59 -7.85
C PRO A 424 20.66 13.28 -6.48
N GLU A 425 19.91 14.37 -6.37
CA GLU A 425 19.66 15.08 -5.11
C GLU A 425 18.84 14.26 -4.11
N ASN A 426 17.97 13.37 -4.62
CA ASN A 426 17.08 12.53 -3.83
C ASN A 426 17.62 11.10 -3.63
N LEU A 427 18.86 10.85 -4.02
CA LEU A 427 19.57 9.60 -3.84
C LEU A 427 20.74 9.81 -2.88
N HIS A 428 20.65 9.21 -1.70
CA HIS A 428 21.69 9.30 -0.66
C HIS A 428 22.54 8.05 -0.66
N TRP A 429 23.84 8.24 -0.90
CA TRP A 429 24.84 7.18 -0.79
C TRP A 429 25.47 7.28 0.60
N ALA A 430 25.08 6.37 1.47
CA ALA A 430 25.57 6.37 2.82
C ALA A 430 26.93 5.70 2.96
N ASP A 431 27.69 6.05 4.00
CA ASP A 431 29.00 5.50 4.29
C ASP A 431 28.98 3.99 4.58
N ASP A 432 27.81 3.43 4.91
CA ASP A 432 27.59 1.98 5.03
C ASP A 432 27.50 1.25 3.67
N GLY A 433 27.63 2.00 2.57
CA GLY A 433 27.54 1.51 1.19
C GLY A 433 26.09 1.34 0.71
N GLU A 434 25.08 1.63 1.50
CA GLU A 434 23.69 1.50 1.09
C GLU A 434 23.18 2.76 0.38
N LEU A 435 22.36 2.54 -0.67
CA LEU A 435 21.65 3.61 -1.37
C LEU A 435 20.27 3.78 -0.75
N ARG A 436 19.89 5.02 -0.44
CA ARG A 436 18.55 5.37 0.09
C ARG A 436 17.87 6.41 -0.78
N LEU A 437 16.60 6.14 -1.11
CA LEU A 437 15.73 7.09 -1.79
C LEU A 437 15.16 8.04 -0.74
N LEU A 438 15.36 9.33 -0.96
CA LEU A 438 14.90 10.42 -0.10
C LEU A 438 13.74 11.16 -0.75
N ASP A 439 13.02 11.97 0.05
CA ASP A 439 12.02 12.95 -0.37
C ASP A 439 10.82 12.36 -1.14
N PHE A 440 9.82 11.95 -0.39
CA PHE A 440 8.54 11.42 -0.88
C PHE A 440 7.46 12.51 -1.03
N GLY A 441 7.85 13.79 -1.02
CA GLY A 441 6.91 14.92 -1.10
C GLY A 441 6.09 14.99 -2.40
N LEU A 442 6.57 14.34 -3.48
CA LEU A 442 5.85 14.21 -4.75
C LEU A 442 5.36 12.78 -5.02
N ALA A 443 5.51 11.88 -4.04
CA ALA A 443 5.09 10.50 -4.22
C ALA A 443 3.57 10.38 -4.45
N TYR A 444 3.19 9.42 -5.27
CA TYR A 444 1.81 9.20 -5.67
C TYR A 444 1.38 7.76 -5.43
N CYS A 445 0.15 7.60 -4.96
CA CYS A 445 -0.51 6.31 -4.84
C CYS A 445 -1.94 6.44 -5.34
N PRO A 446 -2.39 5.64 -6.32
CA PRO A 446 -3.75 5.70 -6.84
C PRO A 446 -4.80 5.61 -5.73
N GLY A 447 -5.75 6.55 -5.72
CA GLY A 447 -6.85 6.62 -4.76
C GLY A 447 -6.57 7.37 -3.45
N LEU A 448 -5.32 7.83 -3.23
CA LEU A 448 -4.96 8.65 -2.06
C LEU A 448 -4.71 10.12 -2.41
N SER A 449 -4.18 10.38 -3.58
CA SER A 449 -3.84 11.73 -4.02
C SER A 449 -4.90 12.24 -5.00
N GLN A 450 -5.48 13.40 -4.71
CA GLN A 450 -6.21 14.15 -5.73
C GLN A 450 -5.16 14.84 -6.60
N GLU A 451 -5.04 14.43 -7.85
CA GLU A 451 -4.14 15.10 -8.78
C GLU A 451 -4.80 16.35 -9.37
N ASP A 452 -4.05 17.45 -9.37
CA ASP A 452 -4.31 18.54 -10.28
C ASP A 452 -3.89 18.09 -11.70
N PRO A 453 -4.82 17.94 -12.65
CA PRO A 453 -4.50 17.52 -14.02
C PRO A 453 -3.50 18.45 -14.74
N HIS A 454 -3.28 19.65 -14.21
CA HIS A 454 -2.39 20.68 -14.77
C HIS A 454 -1.05 20.78 -14.04
N ALA A 455 -0.86 20.08 -12.92
CA ALA A 455 0.40 20.07 -12.20
C ALA A 455 1.41 19.15 -12.90
N LEU A 456 2.58 19.68 -13.24
CA LEU A 456 3.76 18.94 -13.65
C LEU A 456 4.69 18.79 -12.44
N PRO A 457 4.48 17.78 -11.57
CA PRO A 457 5.33 17.60 -10.41
C PRO A 457 6.66 16.98 -10.82
N GLY A 458 7.75 17.49 -10.27
CA GLY A 458 9.09 16.98 -10.49
C GLY A 458 10.04 17.98 -11.14
N THR A 459 11.26 17.54 -11.35
CA THR A 459 12.34 18.34 -11.95
C THR A 459 12.35 18.17 -13.48
N PRO A 460 12.19 19.23 -14.30
CA PRO A 460 11.94 19.12 -15.75
C PRO A 460 12.89 18.20 -16.51
N SER A 461 14.19 18.23 -16.23
CA SER A 461 15.20 17.41 -16.92
C SER A 461 15.06 15.90 -16.69
N TYR A 462 14.32 15.48 -15.67
CA TYR A 462 14.08 14.06 -15.32
C TYR A 462 12.65 13.58 -15.64
N LEU A 463 11.76 14.52 -16.02
CA LEU A 463 10.37 14.18 -16.35
C LEU A 463 10.29 13.43 -17.69
N ALA A 464 9.49 12.39 -17.70
CA ALA A 464 9.23 11.61 -18.90
C ALA A 464 8.44 12.44 -19.94
N PRO A 465 8.66 12.22 -21.26
CA PRO A 465 8.02 13.00 -22.33
C PRO A 465 6.50 13.05 -22.24
N GLU A 466 5.86 11.94 -21.87
CA GLU A 466 4.41 11.82 -21.71
C GLU A 466 3.87 12.63 -20.52
N SER A 467 4.70 12.92 -19.50
CA SER A 467 4.29 13.77 -18.38
C SER A 467 4.01 15.21 -18.84
N PHE A 468 4.77 15.73 -19.82
CA PHE A 468 4.51 17.05 -20.42
C PHE A 468 3.21 17.08 -21.25
N GLN A 469 2.64 15.93 -21.56
CA GLN A 469 1.37 15.79 -22.29
C GLN A 469 0.18 15.51 -21.35
N GLY A 470 0.41 15.55 -20.03
CA GLY A 470 -0.63 15.29 -19.02
C GLY A 470 -1.03 13.82 -18.91
N ALA A 471 -0.13 12.88 -19.26
CA ALA A 471 -0.40 11.45 -19.06
C ALA A 471 -0.52 11.12 -17.58
N ALA A 472 -1.39 10.16 -17.27
CA ALA A 472 -1.55 9.65 -15.91
C ALA A 472 -0.22 9.07 -15.38
N PRO A 473 0.05 9.20 -14.06
CA PRO A 473 1.25 8.65 -13.46
C PRO A 473 1.32 7.13 -13.58
N GLU A 474 2.46 6.62 -14.05
CA GLU A 474 2.74 5.20 -14.12
C GLU A 474 4.21 4.86 -13.81
N ALA A 475 4.50 3.60 -13.49
CA ALA A 475 5.84 3.13 -13.10
C ALA A 475 6.92 3.41 -14.16
N ARG A 476 6.56 3.43 -15.44
CA ARG A 476 7.48 3.71 -16.54
C ARG A 476 8.03 5.15 -16.52
N GLN A 477 7.34 6.08 -15.86
CA GLN A 477 7.83 7.46 -15.67
C GLN A 477 8.96 7.50 -14.62
N ASP A 478 8.84 6.75 -13.52
CA ASP A 478 9.93 6.59 -12.55
C ASP A 478 11.15 5.88 -13.17
N LEU A 479 10.91 4.87 -14.02
CA LEU A 479 11.99 4.18 -14.73
C LEU A 479 12.71 5.11 -15.71
N TYR A 480 11.98 5.98 -16.41
CA TYR A 480 12.59 7.01 -17.26
C TYR A 480 13.45 7.97 -16.44
N ALA A 481 12.93 8.50 -15.32
CA ALA A 481 13.66 9.38 -14.43
C ALA A 481 14.93 8.71 -13.85
N ALA A 482 14.83 7.43 -13.48
CA ALA A 482 15.98 6.61 -13.08
C ALA A 482 17.01 6.48 -14.21
N GLY A 483 16.56 6.28 -15.45
CA GLY A 483 17.43 6.23 -16.62
C GLY A 483 18.20 7.52 -16.86
N VAL A 484 17.52 8.67 -16.80
CA VAL A 484 18.17 10.00 -16.92
C VAL A 484 19.15 10.22 -15.78
N THR A 485 18.78 9.85 -14.56
CA THR A 485 19.63 9.94 -13.36
C THR A 485 20.90 9.10 -13.52
N LEU A 486 20.75 7.83 -13.90
CA LEU A 486 21.86 6.91 -14.12
C LEU A 486 22.77 7.36 -15.28
N TYR A 487 22.17 7.87 -16.37
CA TYR A 487 22.93 8.44 -17.47
C TYR A 487 23.79 9.63 -17.01
N ARG A 488 23.20 10.57 -16.26
CA ARG A 488 23.91 11.72 -15.72
C ARG A 488 25.04 11.33 -14.77
N LEU A 489 24.80 10.37 -13.90
CA LEU A 489 25.82 9.84 -12.97
C LEU A 489 26.98 9.12 -13.69
N LEU A 490 26.74 8.54 -14.86
CA LEU A 490 27.74 7.88 -15.67
C LEU A 490 28.56 8.86 -16.53
N CYS A 491 27.90 9.85 -17.14
CA CYS A 491 28.48 10.73 -18.16
C CYS A 491 28.72 12.15 -17.70
N GLY A 492 28.08 12.62 -16.62
CA GLY A 492 28.06 14.02 -16.20
C GLY A 492 27.16 14.91 -17.05
N HIS A 493 26.43 14.35 -18.01
CA HIS A 493 25.56 15.08 -18.95
C HIS A 493 24.13 14.53 -18.95
N TYR A 494 23.18 15.35 -19.39
CA TYR A 494 21.81 14.87 -19.65
C TYR A 494 21.68 14.24 -21.04
N PRO A 495 20.91 13.15 -21.21
CA PRO A 495 20.80 12.45 -22.49
C PRO A 495 20.15 13.28 -23.60
N TYR A 496 19.24 14.19 -23.25
CA TYR A 496 18.53 15.10 -24.16
C TYR A 496 18.92 16.58 -23.96
N GLY A 497 19.98 16.85 -23.22
CA GLY A 497 20.33 18.19 -22.74
C GLY A 497 19.55 18.59 -21.49
N GLU A 498 19.95 19.69 -20.88
CA GLU A 498 19.27 20.26 -19.71
C GLU A 498 17.96 20.93 -20.16
N ILE A 499 16.87 20.65 -19.44
CA ILE A 499 15.54 21.20 -19.71
C ILE A 499 15.23 22.22 -18.61
N GLU A 500 15.09 23.48 -18.99
CA GLU A 500 14.70 24.54 -18.07
C GLU A 500 13.19 24.54 -17.80
N ALA A 501 12.80 25.10 -16.66
CA ALA A 501 11.38 25.28 -16.33
C ALA A 501 10.67 26.12 -17.42
N PHE A 502 9.45 25.74 -17.76
CA PHE A 502 8.59 26.38 -18.79
C PHE A 502 9.05 26.20 -20.25
N GLN A 503 10.06 25.39 -20.53
CA GLN A 503 10.40 25.01 -21.90
C GLN A 503 9.55 23.82 -22.38
N HIS A 504 9.24 23.81 -23.69
CA HIS A 504 8.69 22.64 -24.35
C HIS A 504 9.85 21.80 -24.90
N PRO A 505 10.24 20.70 -24.21
CA PRO A 505 11.39 19.93 -24.62
C PRO A 505 11.14 19.16 -25.92
N ARG A 506 12.19 18.99 -26.72
CA ARG A 506 12.18 18.14 -27.89
C ARG A 506 13.00 16.89 -27.60
N PHE A 507 12.33 15.75 -27.58
CA PHE A 507 12.97 14.44 -27.34
C PHE A 507 13.35 13.82 -28.69
N GLY A 508 14.60 14.04 -29.10
CA GLY A 508 15.19 13.40 -30.27
C GLY A 508 15.83 12.07 -29.94
N THR A 509 16.85 11.66 -30.69
CA THR A 509 17.69 10.50 -30.35
C THR A 509 18.67 10.91 -29.23
N PRO A 510 18.69 10.19 -28.08
CA PRO A 510 19.62 10.51 -27.01
C PRO A 510 21.05 10.24 -27.44
N ALA A 511 22.00 11.03 -26.93
CA ALA A 511 23.41 10.77 -27.15
C ALA A 511 23.79 9.46 -26.46
N PRO A 512 24.49 8.51 -27.11
CA PRO A 512 24.95 7.30 -26.44
C PRO A 512 25.98 7.65 -25.35
N ALA A 513 25.96 6.94 -24.23
CA ALA A 513 26.87 7.18 -23.10
C ALA A 513 28.33 6.99 -23.50
N SER A 514 28.61 6.04 -24.40
CA SER A 514 29.92 5.78 -24.98
C SER A 514 30.54 6.98 -25.71
N ARG A 515 29.73 7.97 -26.13
CA ARG A 515 30.22 9.22 -26.70
C ARG A 515 31.02 10.06 -25.69
N TYR A 516 30.64 10.00 -24.44
CA TYR A 516 31.29 10.73 -23.34
C TYR A 516 32.26 9.83 -22.55
N ARG A 517 32.01 8.54 -22.54
CA ARG A 517 32.70 7.52 -21.77
C ARG A 517 33.03 6.32 -22.68
N PRO A 518 34.21 6.32 -23.35
CA PRO A 518 34.59 5.24 -24.28
C PRO A 518 34.72 3.85 -23.62
N ASP A 519 34.77 3.78 -22.29
CA ASP A 519 34.82 2.54 -21.52
C ASP A 519 33.43 1.89 -21.32
N VAL A 520 32.36 2.56 -21.72
CA VAL A 520 31.00 2.04 -21.68
C VAL A 520 30.80 1.02 -22.81
N PRO A 521 30.40 -0.23 -22.48
CA PRO A 521 30.16 -1.24 -23.49
C PRO A 521 28.84 -0.99 -24.24
N THR A 522 28.74 -1.45 -25.49
CA THR A 522 27.57 -1.23 -26.37
C THR A 522 26.25 -1.74 -25.77
N TRP A 523 26.28 -2.89 -25.08
CA TRP A 523 25.09 -3.43 -24.43
C TRP A 523 24.53 -2.46 -23.37
N LEU A 524 25.38 -1.68 -22.70
CA LEU A 524 24.96 -0.71 -21.69
C LEU A 524 24.39 0.55 -22.35
N ASP A 525 24.94 0.97 -23.50
CA ASP A 525 24.31 2.02 -24.31
C ASP A 525 22.89 1.64 -24.74
N ASP A 526 22.71 0.40 -25.22
CA ASP A 526 21.39 -0.12 -25.66
C ASP A 526 20.43 -0.21 -24.48
N TRP A 527 20.91 -0.66 -23.31
CA TRP A 527 20.11 -0.73 -22.09
C TRP A 527 19.67 0.66 -21.62
N LEU A 528 20.58 1.63 -21.58
CA LEU A 528 20.26 3.03 -21.22
C LEU A 528 19.30 3.65 -22.25
N ALA A 529 19.53 3.45 -23.55
CA ALA A 529 18.65 3.96 -24.60
C ALA A 529 17.22 3.41 -24.49
N LYS A 530 17.07 2.12 -24.17
CA LYS A 530 15.74 1.53 -23.89
C LYS A 530 15.09 2.17 -22.66
N LEU A 531 15.84 2.36 -21.57
CA LEU A 531 15.31 2.92 -20.32
C LEU A 531 14.79 4.35 -20.48
N ILE A 532 15.51 5.19 -21.27
CA ILE A 532 15.17 6.59 -21.52
C ILE A 532 14.43 6.81 -22.85
N ALA A 533 13.88 5.78 -23.49
CA ALA A 533 13.16 5.93 -24.75
C ALA A 533 12.00 6.94 -24.62
N ALA A 534 11.80 7.76 -25.66
CA ALA A 534 10.76 8.80 -25.63
C ALA A 534 9.35 8.21 -25.54
N GLN A 535 9.12 7.06 -26.18
CA GLN A 535 7.83 6.36 -26.15
C GLN A 535 7.79 5.36 -24.97
N PRO A 536 6.81 5.43 -24.05
CA PRO A 536 6.72 4.54 -22.90
C PRO A 536 6.72 3.05 -23.26
N GLN A 537 6.10 2.68 -24.39
CA GLN A 537 5.99 1.28 -24.86
C GLN A 537 7.35 0.68 -25.28
N GLN A 538 8.33 1.51 -25.58
CA GLN A 538 9.69 1.08 -25.92
C GLN A 538 10.59 0.90 -24.71
N ARG A 539 10.14 1.31 -23.50
CA ARG A 539 10.85 1.15 -22.26
C ARG A 539 10.65 -0.24 -21.65
N PHE A 540 11.37 -0.50 -20.58
CA PHE A 540 11.06 -1.62 -19.70
C PHE A 540 9.70 -1.42 -19.02
N GLU A 541 9.02 -2.52 -18.76
CA GLU A 541 7.69 -2.50 -18.14
C GLU A 541 7.77 -2.34 -16.63
N THR A 542 8.73 -3.02 -16.01
CA THR A 542 8.94 -3.05 -14.57
C THR A 542 10.41 -2.82 -14.19
N ALA A 543 10.64 -2.44 -12.95
CA ALA A 543 11.99 -2.31 -12.40
C ALA A 543 12.71 -3.66 -12.36
N GLU A 544 11.99 -4.76 -12.16
CA GLU A 544 12.52 -6.11 -12.17
C GLU A 544 12.99 -6.54 -13.57
N GLU A 545 12.22 -6.25 -14.63
CA GLU A 545 12.63 -6.48 -16.01
C GLU A 545 13.92 -5.71 -16.33
N CYS A 546 13.94 -4.44 -15.93
CA CYS A 546 15.09 -3.57 -16.11
C CYS A 546 16.33 -4.11 -15.40
N LEU A 547 16.19 -4.53 -14.14
CA LEU A 547 17.26 -5.15 -13.34
C LEU A 547 17.78 -6.43 -13.96
N LEU A 548 16.88 -7.33 -14.38
CA LEU A 548 17.26 -8.59 -15.00
C LEU A 548 18.05 -8.37 -16.29
N ALA A 549 17.62 -7.41 -17.12
CA ALA A 549 18.34 -7.05 -18.36
C ALA A 549 19.73 -6.47 -18.08
N LEU A 550 19.89 -5.66 -17.02
CA LEU A 550 21.17 -5.12 -16.57
C LEU A 550 22.13 -6.24 -16.13
N GLU A 551 21.65 -7.15 -15.28
CA GLU A 551 22.44 -8.29 -14.79
C GLU A 551 22.83 -9.27 -15.93
N GLN A 552 21.95 -9.49 -16.90
CA GLN A 552 22.25 -10.33 -18.07
C GLN A 552 23.30 -9.67 -18.97
N GLY A 553 23.19 -8.37 -19.23
CA GLY A 553 24.18 -7.62 -20.00
C GLY A 553 25.57 -7.66 -19.36
N GLU A 554 25.62 -7.49 -18.03
CA GLU A 554 26.87 -7.59 -17.26
C GLU A 554 27.52 -8.99 -17.35
N ARG A 555 26.73 -10.07 -17.24
CA ARG A 555 27.21 -11.46 -17.32
C ARG A 555 27.67 -11.85 -18.71
N GLN A 556 27.03 -11.31 -19.77
CA GLN A 556 27.35 -11.62 -21.17
C GLN A 556 28.47 -10.72 -21.73
N ALA A 557 28.83 -9.67 -21.00
CA ALA A 557 29.90 -8.76 -21.41
C ALA A 557 31.21 -9.55 -21.61
N PRO A 558 31.88 -9.44 -22.79
CA PRO A 558 33.16 -10.07 -22.97
C PRO A 558 34.14 -9.52 -21.92
N PRO A 559 35.02 -10.39 -21.36
CA PRO A 559 35.99 -9.94 -20.38
C PRO A 559 36.80 -8.78 -20.96
N ARG A 560 36.92 -7.69 -20.21
CA ARG A 560 37.66 -6.49 -20.63
C ARG A 560 39.04 -6.92 -21.16
N PRO A 561 39.42 -6.51 -22.38
CA PRO A 561 40.77 -6.79 -22.86
C PRO A 561 41.75 -6.14 -21.89
N ARG A 562 42.52 -6.96 -21.18
CA ARG A 562 43.61 -6.45 -20.33
C ARG A 562 44.57 -5.64 -21.20
N PRO A 563 45.09 -4.49 -20.69
CA PRO A 563 46.11 -3.75 -21.42
C PRO A 563 47.21 -4.67 -21.96
N LEU A 564 47.71 -4.40 -23.17
CA LEU A 564 48.74 -5.24 -23.82
C LEU A 564 49.96 -5.46 -22.90
N LEU A 565 50.24 -4.49 -22.03
CA LEU A 565 51.31 -4.58 -21.02
C LEU A 565 51.06 -5.69 -19.99
N GLU A 566 49.81 -5.93 -19.60
CA GLU A 566 49.43 -6.99 -18.64
C GLU A 566 49.21 -8.34 -19.33
N ARG A 567 48.73 -8.30 -20.58
CA ARG A 567 48.40 -9.50 -21.34
C ARG A 567 49.62 -10.20 -21.89
N GLU A 568 50.60 -9.45 -22.40
CA GLU A 568 51.83 -9.95 -23.02
C GLU A 568 53.01 -9.02 -22.71
N PRO A 569 53.43 -8.91 -21.45
CA PRO A 569 54.50 -7.99 -21.06
C PRO A 569 55.81 -8.21 -21.84
N LEU A 570 56.15 -9.47 -22.15
CA LEU A 570 57.33 -9.80 -22.92
C LEU A 570 57.30 -9.27 -24.36
N ARG A 571 56.15 -9.25 -25.03
CA ARG A 571 56.03 -8.71 -26.40
C ARG A 571 56.13 -7.18 -26.41
N VAL A 572 55.51 -6.52 -25.43
CA VAL A 572 55.59 -5.06 -25.29
C VAL A 572 57.03 -4.64 -25.02
N TRP A 573 57.69 -5.27 -24.05
CA TRP A 573 59.09 -4.96 -23.73
C TRP A 573 60.07 -5.31 -24.86
N ARG A 574 59.84 -6.40 -25.63
CA ARG A 574 60.60 -6.70 -26.87
C ARG A 574 60.40 -5.63 -27.95
N GLY A 575 59.15 -5.14 -28.11
CA GLY A 575 58.85 -4.05 -29.04
C GLY A 575 59.56 -2.73 -28.65
N VAL A 576 59.52 -2.38 -27.36
CA VAL A 576 60.23 -1.21 -26.82
C VAL A 576 61.76 -1.35 -26.99
N ALA A 577 62.33 -2.54 -26.71
CA ALA A 577 63.76 -2.80 -26.88
C ALA A 577 64.16 -2.68 -28.34
N LEU A 578 63.40 -3.27 -29.28
CA LEU A 578 63.67 -3.17 -30.72
C LEU A 578 63.58 -1.73 -31.24
N ALA A 579 62.57 -0.97 -30.81
CA ALA A 579 62.44 0.43 -31.16
C ALA A 579 63.59 1.29 -30.61
N SER A 580 63.97 1.04 -29.35
CA SER A 580 65.14 1.68 -28.74
C SER A 580 66.46 1.34 -29.49
N LEU A 581 66.63 0.07 -29.89
CA LEU A 581 67.79 -0.35 -30.67
C LEU A 581 67.83 0.32 -32.05
N ALA A 582 66.74 0.38 -32.76
CA ALA A 582 66.61 1.05 -34.05
C ALA A 582 66.89 2.56 -33.96
N ILE A 583 66.37 3.25 -32.90
CA ILE A 583 66.67 4.65 -32.66
C ILE A 583 68.14 4.87 -32.38
N ASN A 584 68.77 4.02 -31.55
CA ASN A 584 70.22 4.10 -31.25
C ASN A 584 71.04 3.86 -32.48
N LEU A 585 70.71 2.85 -33.34
CA LEU A 585 71.38 2.58 -34.60
C LEU A 585 71.22 3.75 -35.57
N GLY A 586 70.04 4.35 -35.67
CA GLY A 586 69.86 5.54 -36.50
C GLY A 586 70.68 6.74 -36.04
N LEU A 587 70.75 6.96 -34.71
CA LEU A 587 71.63 7.99 -34.13
C LEU A 587 73.11 7.75 -34.39
N LEU A 588 73.54 6.49 -34.29
CA LEU A 588 74.91 6.12 -34.56
C LEU A 588 75.27 6.32 -36.03
N LEU A 589 74.43 5.91 -36.96
CA LEU A 589 74.54 6.17 -38.39
C LEU A 589 74.58 7.65 -38.73
N TRP A 590 73.71 8.45 -38.06
CA TRP A 590 73.72 9.90 -38.22
C TRP A 590 74.99 10.56 -37.72
N LEU A 591 75.54 10.08 -36.59
CA LEU A 591 76.84 10.55 -36.06
C LEU A 591 78.03 10.13 -36.95
N LEU A 592 77.96 8.96 -37.62
CA LEU A 592 79.00 8.48 -38.51
C LEU A 592 78.98 9.12 -39.92
N HIS A 593 77.88 9.65 -40.37
CA HIS A 593 77.65 10.27 -41.69
C HIS A 593 77.52 11.78 -41.66
N GLY A 594 77.42 12.41 -40.48
CA GLY A 594 77.24 13.84 -40.30
C GLY A 594 78.37 14.59 -39.66
N GLY A 595 79.60 13.98 -39.65
CA GLY A 595 80.83 14.59 -39.27
C GLY A 595 81.65 15.00 -40.48
#